data_130cbec56437340835a4b99ded1c815e
#
_entry.id   130cbec56437340835a4b99ded1c815e
#
_cell.length_a   1.000
_cell.length_b   1.000
_cell.length_c   1.000
_cell.angle_alpha   90.00
_cell.angle_beta   90.00
_cell.angle_gamma   90.00
#
_symmetry.space_group_name_H-M   'P 1'
#
loop_
_entity.id
_entity.type
_entity.pdbx_description
1 polymer ?
#
loop_
_entity_poly.entity_id
_entity_poly.type
_entity_poly.pdbx_seq_one_letter_code
_entity_poly.pdbx_strand_id
1 'polypeptide(L)' 'YSNGKTDVYNSKGQKQYTYKQDSSGKVTKYSTKGQKLGTYK' A
#
# COMPACT_ATOMS: atom_id res chain seq x y z
N TYR A 1 6.48 7.88 -15.95
CA TYR A 1 5.77 7.69 -14.69
C TYR A 1 5.62 6.22 -14.37
N SER A 2 6.14 5.78 -13.27
CA SER A 2 6.14 4.37 -12.92
C SER A 2 5.26 4.13 -11.69
N ASN A 3 4.80 2.89 -11.54
CA ASN A 3 4.05 2.50 -10.37
C ASN A 3 4.95 2.50 -9.14
N GLY A 4 4.40 2.93 -8.01
CA GLY A 4 5.11 2.94 -6.77
C GLY A 4 4.53 1.95 -5.79
N LYS A 5 5.35 1.50 -4.86
CA LYS A 5 4.93 0.58 -3.81
C LYS A 5 5.59 1.01 -2.50
N THR A 6 4.78 1.15 -1.47
CA THR A 6 5.27 1.55 -0.16
C THR A 6 4.79 0.55 0.88
N ASP A 7 5.71 0.03 1.69
CA ASP A 7 5.37 -0.87 2.78
C ASP A 7 5.42 -0.09 4.09
N VAL A 8 4.41 -0.31 4.93
CA VAL A 8 4.33 0.33 6.25
C VAL A 8 4.55 -0.75 7.31
N TYR A 9 5.48 -0.48 8.22
CA TYR A 9 5.83 -1.41 9.29
C TYR A 9 5.46 -0.80 10.64
N ASN A 10 5.16 -1.68 11.60
CA ASN A 10 4.87 -1.23 12.95
C ASN A 10 6.17 -1.14 13.76
N SER A 11 6.06 -0.78 15.05
CA SER A 11 7.22 -0.62 15.91
C SER A 11 7.98 -1.92 16.16
N LYS A 12 7.34 -3.05 15.90
CA LYS A 12 7.99 -4.36 16.07
C LYS A 12 8.68 -4.82 14.80
N GLY A 13 8.61 -4.03 13.73
CA GLY A 13 9.22 -4.38 12.46
C GLY A 13 8.36 -5.28 11.59
N GLN A 14 7.11 -5.47 11.94
CA GLN A 14 6.18 -6.29 11.16
C GLN A 14 5.42 -5.42 10.17
N LYS A 15 5.22 -5.96 8.96
CA LYS A 15 4.49 -5.23 7.94
C LYS A 15 3.02 -5.10 8.33
N GLN A 16 2.51 -3.88 8.31
CA GLN A 16 1.11 -3.61 8.61
C GLN A 16 0.28 -3.46 7.34
N TYR A 17 0.78 -2.68 6.40
CA TYR A 17 0.05 -2.36 5.18
C TYR A 17 1.01 -2.25 4.02
N THR A 18 0.43 -2.36 2.83
CA THR A 18 1.16 -2.06 1.60
C THR A 18 0.33 -1.07 0.80
N TYR A 19 0.95 0.02 0.39
CA TYR A 19 0.33 1.00 -0.49
C TYR A 19 0.89 0.82 -1.88
N LYS A 20 0.01 0.75 -2.86
CA LYS A 20 0.42 0.68 -4.26
C LYS A 20 -0.13 1.89 -4.99
N GLN A 21 0.74 2.60 -5.70
CA GLN A 21 0.35 3.74 -6.50
C GLN A 21 0.41 3.34 -7.97
N ASP A 22 -0.68 3.57 -8.70
CA ASP A 22 -0.67 3.25 -10.12
C ASP A 22 -0.27 4.48 -10.94
N SER A 23 -0.24 4.33 -12.27
CA SER A 23 0.22 5.39 -13.13
C SER A 23 -0.71 6.60 -13.18
N SER A 24 -1.95 6.44 -12.73
CA SER A 24 -2.90 7.55 -12.68
C SER A 24 -2.81 8.33 -11.37
N GLY A 25 -1.96 7.89 -10.43
CA GLY A 25 -1.80 8.54 -9.15
C GLY A 25 -2.69 8.01 -8.06
N LYS A 26 -3.45 6.97 -8.35
CA LYS A 26 -4.34 6.36 -7.36
C LYS A 26 -3.55 5.45 -6.43
N VAL A 27 -3.80 5.56 -5.14
CA VAL A 27 -3.11 4.75 -4.15
C VAL A 27 -4.10 3.76 -3.55
N THR A 28 -3.73 2.49 -3.54
CA THR A 28 -4.55 1.43 -2.98
C THR A 28 -3.85 0.85 -1.76
N LYS A 29 -4.59 0.75 -0.66
CA LYS A 29 -4.07 0.21 0.59
C LYS A 29 -4.46 -1.26 0.70
N TYR A 30 -3.47 -2.11 0.97
CA TYR A 30 -3.68 -3.55 1.13
C TYR A 30 -3.24 -3.98 2.52
N SER A 31 -3.92 -5.00 3.04
CA SER A 31 -3.50 -5.61 4.30
C SER A 31 -2.36 -6.59 4.06
N THR A 32 -1.79 -7.11 5.15
CA THR A 32 -0.73 -8.11 5.04
C THR A 32 -1.21 -9.40 4.40
N LYS A 33 -2.52 -9.62 4.40
CA LYS A 33 -3.11 -10.81 3.78
C LYS A 33 -3.39 -10.61 2.29
N GLY A 34 -3.12 -9.42 1.79
CA GLY A 34 -3.35 -9.11 0.40
C GLY A 34 -4.74 -8.61 0.10
N GLN A 35 -5.53 -8.32 1.12
CA GLN A 35 -6.88 -7.80 0.95
C GLN A 35 -6.85 -6.30 0.73
N LYS A 36 -7.67 -5.84 -0.19
CA LYS A 36 -7.79 -4.42 -0.46
C LYS A 36 -8.57 -3.75 0.66
N LEU A 37 -7.96 -2.78 1.31
CA LEU A 37 -8.58 -2.07 2.41
C LEU A 37 -9.23 -0.78 1.98
N GLY A 38 -8.69 -0.12 0.98
CA GLY A 38 -9.24 1.12 0.50
C GLY A 38 -8.42 1.70 -0.62
N THR A 39 -8.97 2.71 -1.27
CA THR A 39 -8.31 3.39 -2.37
C THR A 39 -8.37 4.88 -2.12
N TYR A 40 -7.23 5.55 -2.32
CA TYR A 40 -7.09 7.00 -2.12
C TYR A 40 -6.62 7.63 -3.40
N LYS A 41 -7.05 8.84 -3.60
CA LYS A 41 -6.70 9.53 -4.83
C LYS A 41 -5.97 10.82 -4.56
#